data_3bc9f539fed5a11f57af29a21b2bad1f
#
_entry.id   3bc9f539fed5a11f57af29a21b2bad1f
#
_cell.length_a   1.000
_cell.length_b   1.000
_cell.length_c   1.000
_cell.angle_alpha   90.00
_cell.angle_beta   90.00
_cell.angle_gamma   90.00
#
_symmetry.space_group_name_H-M   'P 1'
#
loop_
_entity.id
_entity.type
_entity.pdbx_description
1 polymer ?
#
loop_
_entity_poly.entity_id
_entity_poly.type
_entity_poly.pdbx_seq_one_letter_code
_entity_poly.pdbx_strand_id
1 'polypeptide(L)'
;MIRTKGEAGAGNVIEAVKHMRSMTDGINKIKTSDQNELMSLAKEIRAPFDVVKEIHELGKLPVVNFAAGGIATPADAALMMQLGCDGVFVGSGIFKSGDPKERAEAIVIATTNYNDPEKLIEVSKNLGEPMVGINIDDLDEAEKLAKRGW
;
A
#
# COMPACT_ATOMS: atom_id res chain seq x y z
N MET A 1 0.11 -7.84 -12.32
CA MET A 1 -0.20 -7.00 -11.15
C MET A 1 0.23 -7.73 -9.89
N ILE A 2 0.85 -7.03 -8.98
CA ILE A 2 1.15 -7.50 -7.61
C ILE A 2 0.47 -6.59 -6.59
N ARG A 3 0.46 -7.00 -5.34
CA ARG A 3 -0.02 -6.15 -4.24
C ARG A 3 0.82 -6.37 -2.98
N THR A 4 0.92 -5.35 -2.16
CA THR A 4 1.43 -5.50 -0.80
C THR A 4 0.39 -6.20 0.07
N LYS A 5 0.83 -6.79 1.18
CA LYS A 5 -0.02 -7.60 2.04
C LYS A 5 -0.78 -6.77 3.09
N GLY A 6 -0.07 -5.89 3.79
CA GLY A 6 -0.62 -5.14 4.92
C GLY A 6 -1.22 -6.04 6.00
N GLU A 7 -2.14 -5.50 6.79
CA GLU A 7 -2.94 -6.26 7.77
C GLU A 7 -4.42 -6.12 7.38
N ALA A 8 -4.90 -7.07 6.57
CA ALA A 8 -6.26 -7.07 6.06
C ALA A 8 -7.27 -7.25 7.21
N GLY A 9 -8.34 -6.45 7.21
CA GLY A 9 -9.39 -6.53 8.22
C GLY A 9 -9.14 -5.70 9.49
N ALA A 10 -7.93 -5.14 9.66
CA ALA A 10 -7.60 -4.37 10.86
C ALA A 10 -8.16 -2.93 10.87
N GLY A 11 -8.51 -2.36 9.72
CA GLY A 11 -8.86 -0.93 9.64
C GLY A 11 -7.72 0.00 10.11
N ASN A 12 -6.48 -0.47 10.00
CA ASN A 12 -5.26 0.20 10.44
C ASN A 12 -4.17 -0.01 9.39
N VAL A 13 -3.63 1.07 8.86
CA VAL A 13 -2.70 1.06 7.72
C VAL A 13 -1.22 0.93 8.09
N ILE A 14 -0.88 0.79 9.38
CA ILE A 14 0.52 0.77 9.83
C ILE A 14 1.34 -0.26 9.06
N GLU A 15 0.87 -1.51 8.94
CA GLU A 15 1.59 -2.55 8.21
C GLU A 15 1.62 -2.30 6.69
N ALA A 16 0.55 -1.75 6.12
CA ALA A 16 0.52 -1.35 4.72
C ALA A 16 1.56 -0.25 4.41
N VAL A 17 1.69 0.74 5.31
CA VAL A 17 2.71 1.80 5.22
C VAL A 17 4.13 1.21 5.28
N LYS A 18 4.40 0.31 6.22
CA LYS A 18 5.71 -0.36 6.33
C LYS A 18 6.05 -1.12 5.05
N HIS A 19 5.09 -1.87 4.50
CA HIS A 19 5.30 -2.63 3.27
C HIS A 19 5.53 -1.72 2.06
N MET A 20 4.75 -0.64 1.91
CA MET A 20 4.96 0.31 0.81
C MET A 20 6.31 1.02 0.90
N ARG A 21 6.72 1.45 2.10
CA ARG A 21 8.05 2.03 2.30
C ARG A 21 9.15 1.05 1.93
N SER A 22 9.06 -0.20 2.41
CA SER A 22 10.04 -1.24 2.07
C SER A 22 10.13 -1.49 0.57
N MET A 23 9.01 -1.51 -0.14
CA MET A 23 8.97 -1.64 -1.60
C MET A 23 9.63 -0.46 -2.29
N THR A 24 9.28 0.76 -1.91
CA THR A 24 9.84 2.00 -2.48
C THR A 24 11.33 2.12 -2.22
N ASP A 25 11.79 1.79 -1.01
CA ASP A 25 13.21 1.78 -0.65
C ASP A 25 13.98 0.74 -1.47
N GLY A 26 13.42 -0.46 -1.64
CA GLY A 26 14.00 -1.51 -2.49
C GLY A 26 14.14 -1.08 -3.95
N ILE A 27 13.11 -0.47 -4.52
CA ILE A 27 13.13 0.06 -5.89
C ILE A 27 14.18 1.18 -6.02
N ASN A 28 14.24 2.10 -5.06
CA ASN A 28 15.22 3.18 -5.05
C ASN A 28 16.66 2.64 -4.94
N LYS A 29 16.90 1.62 -4.10
CA LYS A 29 18.18 0.95 -3.98
C LYS A 29 18.61 0.37 -5.34
N ILE A 30 17.74 -0.36 -6.03
CA ILE A 30 18.00 -0.91 -7.37
C ILE A 30 18.28 0.22 -8.37
N LYS A 31 17.45 1.26 -8.38
CA LYS A 31 17.55 2.38 -9.31
C LYS A 31 18.89 3.14 -9.21
N THR A 32 19.45 3.25 -8.00
CA THR A 32 20.68 4.04 -7.73
C THR A 32 21.96 3.20 -7.72
N SER A 33 21.86 1.88 -7.81
CA SER A 33 22.99 0.95 -7.81
C SER A 33 23.75 0.93 -9.13
N ASP A 34 25.06 0.67 -9.09
CA ASP A 34 25.83 0.40 -10.30
C ASP A 34 25.62 -1.05 -10.81
N GLN A 35 26.14 -1.36 -11.99
CA GLN A 35 25.95 -2.68 -12.61
C GLN A 35 26.54 -3.84 -11.78
N ASN A 36 27.63 -3.62 -11.03
CA ASN A 36 28.23 -4.66 -10.20
C ASN A 36 27.39 -4.92 -8.95
N GLU A 37 26.82 -3.85 -8.39
CA GLU A 37 25.92 -3.92 -7.24
C GLU A 37 24.61 -4.61 -7.61
N LEU A 38 24.05 -4.41 -8.82
CA LEU A 38 22.82 -5.04 -9.26
C LEU A 38 22.86 -6.57 -9.19
N MET A 39 23.99 -7.18 -9.56
CA MET A 39 24.15 -8.64 -9.47
C MET A 39 24.12 -9.12 -8.02
N SER A 40 24.73 -8.37 -7.12
CA SER A 40 24.75 -8.66 -5.69
C SER A 40 23.35 -8.52 -5.07
N LEU A 41 22.64 -7.43 -5.44
CA LEU A 41 21.27 -7.20 -5.02
C LEU A 41 20.31 -8.30 -5.51
N ALA A 42 20.41 -8.70 -6.78
CA ALA A 42 19.61 -9.80 -7.32
C ALA A 42 19.76 -11.08 -6.51
N LYS A 43 21.00 -11.42 -6.10
CA LYS A 43 21.26 -12.56 -5.22
C LYS A 43 20.71 -12.37 -3.82
N GLU A 44 20.89 -11.19 -3.22
CA GLU A 44 20.39 -10.85 -1.89
C GLU A 44 18.87 -11.02 -1.80
N ILE A 45 18.12 -10.44 -2.75
CA ILE A 45 16.65 -10.50 -2.78
C ILE A 45 16.11 -11.78 -3.46
N ARG A 46 16.99 -12.67 -3.93
CA ARG A 46 16.65 -13.92 -4.64
C ARG A 46 15.74 -13.71 -5.86
N ALA A 47 15.99 -12.61 -6.60
CA ALA A 47 15.25 -12.27 -7.82
C ALA A 47 16.09 -12.61 -9.07
N PRO A 48 15.44 -12.95 -10.22
CA PRO A 48 16.12 -13.07 -11.49
C PRO A 48 16.83 -11.77 -11.86
N PHE A 49 18.09 -11.87 -12.31
CA PHE A 49 18.90 -10.69 -12.62
C PHE A 49 18.28 -9.81 -13.71
N ASP A 50 17.67 -10.43 -14.73
CA ASP A 50 17.03 -9.68 -15.83
C ASP A 50 15.86 -8.81 -15.34
N VAL A 51 15.09 -9.29 -14.34
CA VAL A 51 14.03 -8.49 -13.72
C VAL A 51 14.59 -7.33 -12.92
N VAL A 52 15.68 -7.53 -12.18
CA VAL A 52 16.36 -6.47 -11.41
C VAL A 52 16.93 -5.41 -12.37
N LYS A 53 17.52 -5.85 -13.49
CA LYS A 53 18.02 -4.95 -14.53
C LYS A 53 16.89 -4.15 -15.17
N GLU A 54 15.76 -4.77 -15.49
CA GLU A 54 14.58 -4.09 -16.01
C GLU A 54 14.06 -3.02 -15.04
N ILE A 55 13.98 -3.31 -13.73
CA ILE A 55 13.59 -2.34 -12.70
C ILE A 55 14.60 -1.18 -12.65
N HIS A 56 15.89 -1.46 -12.74
CA HIS A 56 16.93 -0.42 -12.78
C HIS A 56 16.75 0.53 -13.96
N GLU A 57 16.51 0.01 -15.16
CA GLU A 57 16.31 0.78 -16.39
C GLU A 57 15.01 1.58 -16.37
N LEU A 58 13.91 0.99 -15.87
CA LEU A 58 12.59 1.63 -15.76
C LEU A 58 12.49 2.61 -14.58
N GLY A 59 13.29 2.44 -13.54
CA GLY A 59 13.19 3.17 -12.28
C GLY A 59 11.91 2.86 -11.47
N LYS A 60 11.19 1.80 -11.83
CA LYS A 60 9.94 1.32 -11.21
C LYS A 60 9.73 -0.16 -11.50
N LEU A 61 8.75 -0.76 -10.84
CA LEU A 61 8.35 -2.14 -11.17
C LEU A 61 7.78 -2.22 -12.61
N PRO A 62 8.03 -3.32 -13.35
CA PRO A 62 7.47 -3.53 -14.68
C PRO A 62 5.99 -3.94 -14.65
N VAL A 63 5.41 -4.04 -13.48
CA VAL A 63 4.00 -4.39 -13.23
C VAL A 63 3.39 -3.43 -12.22
N VAL A 64 2.09 -3.19 -12.31
CA VAL A 64 1.38 -2.36 -11.33
C VAL A 64 1.42 -3.00 -9.95
N ASN A 65 1.64 -2.19 -8.92
CA ASN A 65 1.71 -2.58 -7.52
C ASN A 65 0.62 -1.87 -6.71
N PHE A 66 -0.33 -2.62 -6.17
CA PHE A 66 -1.40 -2.08 -5.35
C PHE A 66 -1.09 -2.24 -3.86
N ALA A 67 -1.41 -1.20 -3.09
CA ALA A 67 -1.38 -1.28 -1.64
C ALA A 67 -2.64 -1.97 -1.11
N ALA A 68 -2.48 -2.81 -0.09
CA ALA A 68 -3.59 -3.53 0.53
C ALA A 68 -3.38 -3.67 2.05
N GLY A 69 -4.49 -3.81 2.76
CA GLY A 69 -4.54 -4.11 4.19
C GLY A 69 -4.69 -2.89 5.08
N GLY A 70 -5.85 -2.79 5.73
CA GLY A 70 -6.14 -1.79 6.75
C GLY A 70 -6.66 -0.45 6.25
N ILE A 71 -6.78 -0.21 4.95
CA ILE A 71 -7.30 1.03 4.38
C ILE A 71 -8.78 1.16 4.72
N ALA A 72 -9.18 2.25 5.39
CA ALA A 72 -10.54 2.49 5.85
C ALA A 72 -11.07 3.90 5.54
N THR A 73 -10.19 4.83 5.17
CA THR A 73 -10.54 6.24 4.93
C THR A 73 -9.97 6.74 3.60
N PRO A 74 -10.52 7.84 3.05
CA PRO A 74 -9.92 8.53 1.89
C PRO A 74 -8.47 8.95 2.13
N ALA A 75 -8.15 9.40 3.36
CA ALA A 75 -6.80 9.79 3.74
C ALA A 75 -5.82 8.60 3.70
N ASP A 76 -6.25 7.41 4.13
CA ASP A 76 -5.44 6.20 4.05
C ASP A 76 -5.12 5.86 2.57
N ALA A 77 -6.12 5.93 1.70
CA ALA A 77 -5.95 5.67 0.28
C ALA A 77 -4.97 6.68 -0.35
N ALA A 78 -5.14 7.97 -0.08
CA ALA A 78 -4.24 9.01 -0.56
C ALA A 78 -2.81 8.81 -0.05
N LEU A 79 -2.64 8.44 1.23
CA LEU A 79 -1.33 8.13 1.81
C LEU A 79 -0.63 6.98 1.07
N MET A 80 -1.35 5.90 0.75
CA MET A 80 -0.77 4.79 -0.01
C MET A 80 -0.32 5.23 -1.39
N MET A 81 -1.12 6.03 -2.09
CA MET A 81 -0.76 6.58 -3.41
C MET A 81 0.47 7.48 -3.32
N GLN A 82 0.56 8.36 -2.30
CA GLN A 82 1.73 9.22 -2.05
C GLN A 82 2.99 8.40 -1.71
N LEU A 83 2.85 7.20 -1.14
CA LEU A 83 3.96 6.27 -0.90
C LEU A 83 4.39 5.52 -2.16
N GLY A 84 3.75 5.74 -3.31
CA GLY A 84 4.19 5.25 -4.61
C GLY A 84 3.51 3.96 -5.08
N CYS A 85 2.36 3.57 -4.55
CA CYS A 85 1.57 2.51 -5.18
C CYS A 85 0.81 3.02 -6.41
N ASP A 86 0.38 2.11 -7.27
CA ASP A 86 -0.40 2.40 -8.48
C ASP A 86 -1.92 2.33 -8.24
N GLY A 87 -2.33 1.92 -7.05
CA GLY A 87 -3.72 1.81 -6.64
C GLY A 87 -3.87 1.14 -5.28
N VAL A 88 -5.11 0.99 -4.83
CA VAL A 88 -5.43 0.42 -3.52
C VAL A 88 -6.46 -0.70 -3.63
N PHE A 89 -6.34 -1.70 -2.75
CA PHE A 89 -7.39 -2.69 -2.49
C PHE A 89 -8.04 -2.38 -1.15
N VAL A 90 -9.35 -2.19 -1.16
CA VAL A 90 -10.13 -1.89 0.04
C VAL A 90 -11.29 -2.87 0.17
N GLY A 91 -11.41 -3.51 1.31
CA GLY A 91 -12.50 -4.45 1.62
C GLY A 91 -13.26 -4.01 2.86
N SER A 92 -12.90 -4.56 4.02
CA SER A 92 -13.60 -4.30 5.29
C SER A 92 -13.68 -2.82 5.65
N GLY A 93 -12.70 -2.00 5.27
CA GLY A 93 -12.74 -0.56 5.49
C GLY A 93 -13.94 0.14 4.83
N ILE A 94 -14.43 -0.40 3.71
CA ILE A 94 -15.68 0.03 3.07
C ILE A 94 -16.87 -0.67 3.70
N PHE A 95 -16.89 -2.01 3.66
CA PHE A 95 -18.09 -2.79 4.00
C PHE A 95 -18.47 -2.77 5.48
N LYS A 96 -17.55 -2.44 6.39
CA LYS A 96 -17.79 -2.27 7.83
C LYS A 96 -17.91 -0.82 8.26
N SER A 97 -17.99 0.13 7.31
CA SER A 97 -18.27 1.54 7.62
C SER A 97 -19.76 1.81 7.76
N GLY A 98 -20.10 2.97 8.34
CA GLY A 98 -21.50 3.39 8.51
C GLY A 98 -22.24 3.63 7.20
N ASP A 99 -21.54 4.08 6.14
CA ASP A 99 -22.06 4.22 4.78
C ASP A 99 -21.05 3.66 3.76
N PRO A 100 -21.17 2.39 3.38
CA PRO A 100 -20.26 1.74 2.45
C PRO A 100 -20.21 2.38 1.06
N LYS A 101 -21.34 2.85 0.56
CA LYS A 101 -21.41 3.43 -0.79
C LYS A 101 -20.65 4.75 -0.86
N GLU A 102 -20.97 5.69 0.01
CA GLU A 102 -20.30 7.00 0.04
C GLU A 102 -18.82 6.84 0.39
N ARG A 103 -18.49 5.91 1.29
CA ARG A 103 -17.11 5.57 1.64
C ARG A 103 -16.32 5.07 0.42
N ALA A 104 -16.90 4.20 -0.38
CA ALA A 104 -16.26 3.69 -1.60
C ALA A 104 -16.03 4.80 -2.62
N GLU A 105 -17.03 5.62 -2.89
CA GLU A 105 -16.92 6.76 -3.80
C GLU A 105 -15.83 7.75 -3.36
N ALA A 106 -15.81 8.09 -2.07
CA ALA A 106 -14.81 8.98 -1.50
C ALA A 106 -13.38 8.42 -1.61
N ILE A 107 -13.19 7.12 -1.37
CA ILE A 107 -11.90 6.44 -1.51
C ILE A 107 -11.44 6.44 -2.97
N VAL A 108 -12.33 6.21 -3.94
CA VAL A 108 -12.01 6.26 -5.36
C VAL A 108 -11.56 7.67 -5.77
N ILE A 109 -12.30 8.69 -5.36
CA ILE A 109 -11.93 10.10 -5.64
C ILE A 109 -10.59 10.46 -4.99
N ALA A 110 -10.37 10.06 -3.74
CA ALA A 110 -9.10 10.30 -3.04
C ALA A 110 -7.91 9.58 -3.71
N THR A 111 -8.12 8.35 -4.19
CA THR A 111 -7.10 7.60 -4.94
C THR A 111 -6.71 8.31 -6.24
N THR A 112 -7.70 8.89 -6.94
CA THR A 112 -7.46 9.61 -8.20
C THR A 112 -6.82 10.98 -7.97
N ASN A 113 -7.19 11.66 -6.86
CA ASN A 113 -6.78 13.04 -6.54
C ASN A 113 -5.87 13.10 -5.30
N TYR A 114 -5.02 12.11 -5.10
CA TYR A 114 -4.24 11.92 -3.87
C TYR A 114 -3.25 13.06 -3.54
N ASN A 115 -2.92 13.92 -4.49
CA ASN A 115 -2.06 15.10 -4.33
C ASN A 115 -2.84 16.42 -4.28
N ASP A 116 -4.17 16.37 -4.28
CA ASP A 116 -5.04 17.53 -4.18
C ASP A 116 -5.64 17.64 -2.76
N PRO A 117 -5.07 18.50 -1.87
CA PRO A 117 -5.52 18.59 -0.48
C PRO A 117 -6.93 19.13 -0.34
N GLU A 118 -7.38 20.02 -1.24
CA GLU A 118 -8.73 20.56 -1.20
C GLU A 118 -9.75 19.47 -1.52
N LYS A 119 -9.45 18.65 -2.53
CA LYS A 119 -10.28 17.52 -2.91
C LYS A 119 -10.33 16.46 -1.82
N LEU A 120 -9.19 16.15 -1.19
CA LEU A 120 -9.13 15.22 -0.08
C LEU A 120 -9.96 15.68 1.13
N ILE A 121 -9.94 16.97 1.45
CA ILE A 121 -10.78 17.55 2.51
C ILE A 121 -12.26 17.45 2.13
N GLU A 122 -12.62 17.79 0.88
CA GLU A 122 -13.99 17.72 0.39
C GLU A 122 -14.58 16.31 0.56
N VAL A 123 -13.89 15.29 0.03
CA VAL A 123 -14.39 13.90 0.04
C VAL A 123 -14.30 13.21 1.39
N SER A 124 -13.62 13.81 2.36
CA SER A 124 -13.53 13.27 3.73
C SER A 124 -14.65 13.74 4.64
N LYS A 125 -15.52 14.67 4.18
CA LYS A 125 -16.63 15.19 4.98
C LYS A 125 -17.84 14.27 4.93
N ASN A 126 -18.55 14.20 6.03
CA ASN A 126 -19.89 13.57 6.14
C ASN A 126 -19.95 12.09 5.74
N LEU A 127 -18.85 11.35 5.89
CA LEU A 127 -18.77 9.93 5.51
C LEU A 127 -19.35 8.95 6.55
N GLY A 128 -19.96 9.45 7.60
CA GLY A 128 -20.38 8.59 8.73
C GLY A 128 -19.18 7.96 9.46
N GLU A 129 -19.46 6.98 10.33
CA GLU A 129 -18.43 6.33 11.12
C GLU A 129 -17.52 5.45 10.23
N PRO A 130 -16.20 5.59 10.34
CA PRO A 130 -15.28 4.68 9.69
C PRO A 130 -15.34 3.30 10.38
N MET A 131 -14.81 2.28 9.70
CA MET A 131 -14.51 1.01 10.36
C MET A 131 -13.64 1.25 11.60
N VAL A 132 -14.01 0.65 12.73
CA VAL A 132 -13.17 0.70 13.94
C VAL A 132 -11.85 0.01 13.67
N GLY A 133 -10.74 0.75 13.87
CA GLY A 133 -9.39 0.21 13.73
C GLY A 133 -9.04 -0.72 14.89
N ILE A 134 -8.35 -1.81 14.58
CA ILE A 134 -7.80 -2.74 15.56
C ILE A 134 -6.33 -2.41 15.75
N ASN A 135 -5.88 -2.31 17.00
CA ASN A 135 -4.46 -2.21 17.27
C ASN A 135 -3.80 -3.57 16.96
N ILE A 136 -2.84 -3.56 16.04
CA ILE A 136 -2.18 -4.79 15.57
C ILE A 136 -1.39 -5.47 16.68
N ASP A 137 -0.92 -4.73 17.67
CA ASP A 137 -0.21 -5.29 18.82
C ASP A 137 -1.13 -6.13 19.73
N ASP A 138 -2.43 -5.85 19.71
CA ASP A 138 -3.45 -6.57 20.49
C ASP A 138 -3.91 -7.87 19.80
N LEU A 139 -3.50 -8.12 18.55
CA LEU A 139 -3.79 -9.37 17.85
C LEU A 139 -2.83 -10.48 18.28
N ASP A 140 -3.36 -11.69 18.42
CA ASP A 140 -2.53 -12.88 18.59
C ASP A 140 -1.60 -13.09 17.39
N GLU A 141 -0.38 -13.58 17.64
CA GLU A 141 0.61 -13.81 16.55
C GLU A 141 0.07 -14.70 15.43
N ALA A 142 -0.82 -15.64 15.76
CA ALA A 142 -1.48 -16.50 14.78
C ALA A 142 -2.51 -15.75 13.92
N GLU A 143 -3.02 -14.61 14.37
CA GLU A 143 -4.00 -13.77 13.66
C GLU A 143 -3.35 -12.73 12.78
N LYS A 144 -2.10 -12.33 13.06
CA LYS A 144 -1.35 -11.33 12.30
C LYS A 144 -1.06 -11.81 10.89
N LEU A 145 -1.81 -11.29 9.93
CA LEU A 145 -1.65 -11.64 8.50
C LEU A 145 -0.32 -11.13 7.93
N ALA A 146 0.15 -9.97 8.38
CA ALA A 146 1.38 -9.35 7.89
C ALA A 146 2.60 -10.28 8.03
N LYS A 147 2.64 -11.09 9.09
CA LYS A 147 3.75 -12.02 9.38
C LYS A 147 3.60 -13.42 8.78
N ARG A 148 2.45 -13.77 8.19
CA ARG A 148 2.24 -15.09 7.59
C ARG A 148 2.94 -15.22 6.26
N GLY A 149 3.52 -16.39 6.00
CA GLY A 149 4.07 -16.77 4.69
C GLY A 149 5.52 -16.36 4.46
N TRP A 150 6.29 -16.18 5.52
CA TRP A 150 7.75 -15.96 5.49
C TRP A 150 8.47 -17.03 6.27
#